data_3604223de96cde90666a785c940e349a
#
_entry.id   3604223de96cde90666a785c940e349a
#
_cell.length_a   1.000
_cell.length_b   1.000
_cell.length_c   1.000
_cell.angle_alpha   90.00
_cell.angle_beta   90.00
_cell.angle_gamma   90.00
#
_symmetry.space_group_name_H-M   'P 1'
#
loop_
_entity.id
_entity.type
_entity.pdbx_description
1 polymer ?
#
loop_
_entity_poly.entity_id
_entity_poly.type
_entity_poly.pdbx_seq_one_letter_code
_entity_poly.pdbx_strand_id
1 'polypeptide(L)'
;MNQDTICAIATAQGGAIGCIRVSGPDAIEITSRIFTPARKGKKLKDAKPYTLTFGHIHEEENIIDEVLVSLFRAPHSYTGEDSTEIMCHGSSYILQKVLQLLIGNGCRLAAPGEYTQRAFLGGKMDLSQAEAVADLIASTSAATHRLAMSQMRGGFSKELASLLSLIHI
;
A
#
# COMPACT_ATOMS: atom_id res chain seq x y z
N MET A 1 0.45 -19.76 5.26
CA MET A 1 -0.79 -19.01 5.54
C MET A 1 -1.37 -18.55 4.22
N ASN A 2 -2.61 -18.89 3.97
CA ASN A 2 -3.31 -18.38 2.80
C ASN A 2 -3.67 -16.92 3.09
N GLN A 3 -2.82 -16.00 2.65
CA GLN A 3 -3.08 -14.56 2.84
C GLN A 3 -4.05 -14.11 1.75
N ASP A 4 -5.16 -13.55 2.16
CA ASP A 4 -6.12 -12.92 1.27
C ASP A 4 -5.61 -11.56 0.77
N THR A 5 -6.19 -11.08 -0.32
CA THR A 5 -5.90 -9.74 -0.85
C THR A 5 -6.78 -8.71 -0.14
N ILE A 6 -6.16 -7.66 0.34
CA ILE A 6 -6.81 -6.58 1.09
C ILE A 6 -6.79 -5.26 0.35
N CYS A 7 -7.75 -4.41 0.63
CA CYS A 7 -7.82 -3.05 0.10
C CYS A 7 -8.30 -2.06 1.16
N ALA A 8 -7.87 -0.83 1.06
CA ALA A 8 -8.34 0.27 1.89
C ALA A 8 -8.05 1.63 1.25
N ILE A 9 -8.83 2.62 1.64
CA ILE A 9 -8.53 4.03 1.34
C ILE A 9 -7.36 4.44 2.22
N ALA A 10 -6.25 4.85 1.59
CA ALA A 10 -4.99 5.16 2.27
C ALA A 10 -4.81 6.64 2.60
N THR A 11 -5.64 7.52 2.04
CA THR A 11 -5.58 8.97 2.26
C THR A 11 -6.72 9.45 3.16
N ALA A 12 -6.49 10.58 3.84
CA ALA A 12 -7.55 11.26 4.58
C ALA A 12 -8.68 11.72 3.63
N GLN A 13 -9.89 11.81 4.16
CA GLN A 13 -11.03 12.31 3.40
C GLN A 13 -10.96 13.82 3.20
N GLY A 14 -11.56 14.30 2.10
CA GLY A 14 -11.70 15.73 1.81
C GLY A 14 -10.59 16.35 0.97
N GLY A 15 -9.56 15.58 0.61
CA GLY A 15 -8.53 16.04 -0.33
C GLY A 15 -8.97 15.97 -1.79
N ALA A 16 -8.26 16.65 -2.68
CA ALA A 16 -8.52 16.59 -4.13
C ALA A 16 -8.16 15.25 -4.74
N ILE A 17 -7.24 14.52 -4.11
CA ILE A 17 -6.76 13.20 -4.54
C ILE A 17 -7.01 12.21 -3.41
N GLY A 18 -7.54 11.06 -3.77
CA GLY A 18 -7.67 9.90 -2.89
C GLY A 18 -6.88 8.72 -3.43
N CYS A 19 -6.26 7.95 -2.55
CA CYS A 19 -5.50 6.75 -2.91
C CYS A 19 -6.11 5.52 -2.25
N ILE A 20 -6.30 4.47 -3.03
CA ILE A 20 -6.70 3.15 -2.53
C ILE A 20 -5.53 2.20 -2.74
N ARG A 21 -5.08 1.56 -1.67
CA ARG A 21 -4.04 0.54 -1.72
C ARG A 21 -4.65 -0.85 -1.72
N VAL A 22 -4.16 -1.68 -2.62
CA VAL A 22 -4.50 -3.10 -2.72
C VAL A 22 -3.23 -3.90 -2.51
N SER A 23 -3.25 -4.91 -1.65
CA SER A 23 -2.08 -5.74 -1.34
C SER A 23 -2.48 -7.19 -1.11
N GLY A 24 -1.72 -8.10 -1.69
CA GLY A 24 -1.93 -9.52 -1.56
C GLY A 24 -1.66 -10.29 -2.86
N PRO A 25 -1.83 -11.61 -2.85
CA PRO A 25 -1.48 -12.46 -3.99
C PRO A 25 -2.25 -12.14 -5.26
N ASP A 26 -3.48 -11.64 -5.15
CA ASP A 26 -4.36 -11.34 -6.29
C ASP A 26 -4.50 -9.83 -6.55
N ALA A 27 -3.67 -8.99 -5.94
CA ALA A 27 -3.81 -7.53 -6.03
C ALA A 27 -3.81 -7.01 -7.48
N ILE A 28 -2.88 -7.49 -8.29
CA ILE A 28 -2.74 -7.07 -9.69
C ILE A 28 -3.91 -7.58 -10.54
N GLU A 29 -4.29 -8.84 -10.35
CA GLU A 29 -5.40 -9.46 -11.08
C GLU A 29 -6.73 -8.77 -10.76
N ILE A 30 -7.03 -8.54 -9.48
CA ILE A 30 -8.28 -7.89 -9.06
C ILE A 30 -8.34 -6.45 -9.58
N THR A 31 -7.24 -5.70 -9.46
CA THR A 31 -7.16 -4.34 -9.99
C THR A 31 -7.36 -4.33 -11.51
N SER A 32 -6.79 -5.30 -12.22
CA SER A 32 -6.94 -5.42 -13.68
C SER A 32 -8.38 -5.65 -14.13
N ARG A 33 -9.22 -6.26 -13.30
CA ARG A 33 -10.63 -6.51 -13.63
C ARG A 33 -11.49 -5.25 -13.68
N ILE A 34 -11.11 -4.24 -12.90
CA ILE A 34 -11.87 -2.98 -12.79
C ILE A 34 -11.18 -1.81 -13.49
N PHE A 35 -9.98 -2.01 -14.02
CA PHE A 35 -9.15 -0.97 -14.61
C PHE A 35 -8.81 -1.27 -16.07
N THR A 36 -8.99 -0.28 -16.92
CA THR A 36 -8.60 -0.34 -18.34
C THR A 36 -7.57 0.75 -18.63
N PRO A 37 -6.34 0.38 -19.04
CA PRO A 37 -5.36 1.36 -19.48
C PRO A 37 -5.85 2.20 -20.67
N ALA A 38 -5.54 3.49 -20.69
CA ALA A 38 -5.92 4.40 -21.78
C ALA A 38 -5.24 4.02 -23.10
N ARG A 39 -4.03 3.48 -23.05
CA ARG A 39 -3.32 3.02 -24.25
C ARG A 39 -3.85 1.66 -24.68
N LYS A 40 -4.42 1.62 -25.88
CA LYS A 40 -4.93 0.38 -26.49
C LYS A 40 -3.87 -0.73 -26.52
N GLY A 41 -4.29 -1.95 -26.19
CA GLY A 41 -3.43 -3.13 -26.17
C GLY A 41 -2.52 -3.26 -24.96
N LYS A 42 -2.45 -2.29 -24.07
CA LYS A 42 -1.77 -2.43 -22.78
C LYS A 42 -2.66 -3.13 -21.75
N LYS A 43 -2.02 -3.97 -20.93
CA LYS A 43 -2.65 -4.60 -19.77
C LYS A 43 -1.84 -4.23 -18.53
N LEU A 44 -2.53 -3.99 -17.42
CA LEU A 44 -1.86 -3.63 -16.16
C LEU A 44 -0.84 -4.70 -15.73
N LYS A 45 -1.19 -5.97 -15.87
CA LYS A 45 -0.31 -7.10 -15.52
C LYS A 45 1.01 -7.14 -16.28
N ASP A 46 1.08 -6.51 -17.46
CA ASP A 46 2.30 -6.43 -18.27
C ASP A 46 3.12 -5.17 -17.98
N ALA A 47 2.65 -4.29 -17.09
CA ALA A 47 3.35 -3.09 -16.69
C ALA A 47 4.60 -3.43 -15.88
N LYS A 48 5.64 -2.61 -16.03
CA LYS A 48 6.86 -2.73 -15.22
C LYS A 48 6.56 -2.31 -13.77
N PRO A 49 7.20 -2.98 -12.79
CA PRO A 49 7.11 -2.51 -11.39
C PRO A 49 7.61 -1.07 -11.26
N TYR A 50 7.09 -0.36 -10.28
CA TYR A 50 7.40 1.06 -10.00
C TYR A 50 7.03 2.02 -11.12
N THR A 51 6.07 1.68 -11.95
CA THR A 51 5.55 2.56 -13.01
C THR A 51 4.09 2.91 -12.78
N LEU A 52 3.68 4.05 -13.35
CA LEU A 52 2.31 4.52 -13.36
C LEU A 52 1.66 4.20 -14.70
N THR A 53 0.43 3.73 -14.64
CA THR A 53 -0.41 3.51 -15.82
C THR A 53 -1.66 4.39 -15.72
N PHE A 54 -1.86 5.26 -16.69
CA PHE A 54 -3.08 6.05 -16.80
C PHE A 54 -4.18 5.22 -17.46
N GLY A 55 -5.39 5.36 -16.95
CA GLY A 55 -6.56 4.68 -17.47
C GLY A 55 -7.81 5.05 -16.70
N HIS A 56 -8.82 4.19 -16.75
CA HIS A 56 -10.07 4.44 -16.04
C HIS A 56 -10.53 3.21 -15.27
N ILE A 57 -11.19 3.48 -14.15
CA ILE A 57 -11.97 2.49 -13.39
C ILE A 57 -13.36 2.43 -13.99
N HIS A 58 -13.87 1.23 -14.18
CA HIS A 58 -15.18 1.01 -14.74
C HIS A 58 -15.96 -0.07 -13.98
N GLU A 59 -17.25 0.05 -14.04
CA GLU A 59 -18.20 -1.00 -13.66
C GLU A 59 -19.01 -1.33 -14.93
N GLU A 60 -18.77 -2.52 -15.49
CA GLU A 60 -19.25 -2.88 -16.83
C GLU A 60 -18.83 -1.83 -17.87
N GLU A 61 -19.79 -1.13 -18.49
CA GLU A 61 -19.51 -0.07 -19.48
C GLU A 61 -19.47 1.35 -18.87
N ASN A 62 -19.77 1.50 -17.58
CA ASN A 62 -19.79 2.80 -16.91
C ASN A 62 -18.41 3.16 -16.38
N ILE A 63 -17.88 4.29 -16.82
CA ILE A 63 -16.64 4.85 -16.29
C ILE A 63 -16.93 5.52 -14.95
N ILE A 64 -16.20 5.11 -13.91
CA ILE A 64 -16.32 5.67 -12.55
C ILE A 64 -15.37 6.85 -12.38
N ASP A 65 -14.12 6.70 -12.79
CA ASP A 65 -13.13 7.77 -12.72
C ASP A 65 -11.94 7.50 -13.65
N GLU A 66 -11.24 8.55 -14.03
CA GLU A 66 -9.93 8.48 -14.66
C GLU A 66 -8.86 8.49 -13.58
N VAL A 67 -7.96 7.52 -13.61
CA VAL A 67 -7.05 7.23 -12.50
C VAL A 67 -5.63 6.96 -12.98
N LEU A 68 -4.70 7.04 -12.04
CA LEU A 68 -3.34 6.52 -12.18
C LEU A 68 -3.19 5.30 -11.28
N VAL A 69 -2.68 4.21 -11.82
CA VAL A 69 -2.39 3.00 -11.07
C VAL A 69 -0.90 2.75 -11.04
N SER A 70 -0.33 2.67 -9.85
CA SER A 70 1.04 2.20 -9.63
C SER A 70 1.05 0.72 -9.31
N LEU A 71 2.08 0.03 -9.79
CA LEU A 71 2.25 -1.41 -9.68
C LEU A 71 3.52 -1.73 -8.89
N PHE A 72 3.40 -2.63 -7.93
CA PHE A 72 4.51 -3.16 -7.15
C PHE A 72 4.45 -4.69 -7.16
N ARG A 73 5.58 -5.34 -7.42
CA ARG A 73 5.68 -6.80 -7.39
C ARG A 73 6.47 -7.27 -6.19
N ALA A 74 6.00 -8.36 -5.60
CA ALA A 74 6.69 -9.01 -4.50
C ALA A 74 8.15 -9.35 -4.88
N PRO A 75 9.12 -9.18 -3.98
CA PRO A 75 9.01 -8.65 -2.62
C PRO A 75 9.16 -7.12 -2.53
N HIS A 76 9.23 -6.42 -3.66
CA HIS A 76 9.55 -4.99 -3.77
C HIS A 76 8.31 -4.11 -3.63
N SER A 77 7.68 -4.17 -2.47
CA SER A 77 6.52 -3.37 -2.07
C SER A 77 6.59 -3.05 -0.58
N TYR A 78 5.69 -2.20 -0.10
CA TYR A 78 5.62 -1.87 1.33
C TYR A 78 5.35 -3.12 2.19
N THR A 79 4.42 -3.96 1.78
CA THR A 79 4.05 -5.19 2.51
C THR A 79 4.93 -6.39 2.18
N GLY A 80 5.73 -6.31 1.11
CA GLY A 80 6.45 -7.45 0.54
C GLY A 80 5.61 -8.32 -0.39
N GLU A 81 4.32 -7.99 -0.57
CA GLU A 81 3.39 -8.68 -1.46
C GLU A 81 3.25 -7.95 -2.79
N ASP A 82 2.61 -8.58 -3.79
CA ASP A 82 2.12 -7.85 -4.97
C ASP A 82 1.13 -6.78 -4.50
N SER A 83 1.25 -5.58 -5.05
CA SER A 83 0.47 -4.44 -4.60
C SER A 83 0.19 -3.46 -5.73
N THR A 84 -0.96 -2.79 -5.64
CA THR A 84 -1.30 -1.67 -6.50
C THR A 84 -1.76 -0.49 -5.65
N GLU A 85 -1.56 0.70 -6.16
CA GLU A 85 -2.14 1.92 -5.60
C GLU A 85 -2.91 2.64 -6.70
N ILE A 86 -4.20 2.90 -6.43
CA ILE A 86 -5.12 3.55 -7.36
C ILE A 86 -5.31 4.99 -6.89
N MET A 87 -4.80 5.94 -7.66
CA MET A 87 -4.98 7.37 -7.38
C MET A 87 -6.19 7.89 -8.14
N CYS A 88 -7.24 8.21 -7.38
CA CYS A 88 -8.52 8.72 -7.87
C CYS A 88 -8.70 10.19 -7.52
N HIS A 89 -9.71 10.83 -8.09
CA HIS A 89 -10.24 12.07 -7.51
C HIS A 89 -10.76 11.83 -6.11
N GLY A 90 -10.56 12.80 -5.20
CA GLY A 90 -10.85 12.66 -3.76
C GLY A 90 -12.32 12.72 -3.38
N SER A 91 -13.22 12.41 -4.30
CA SER A 91 -14.65 12.28 -4.03
C SER A 91 -14.94 11.08 -3.15
N SER A 92 -15.65 11.28 -2.05
CA SER A 92 -16.06 10.18 -1.18
C SER A 92 -16.90 9.13 -1.93
N TYR A 93 -17.73 9.55 -2.86
CA TYR A 93 -18.50 8.65 -3.72
C TYR A 93 -17.59 7.78 -4.60
N ILE A 94 -16.62 8.39 -5.29
CA ILE A 94 -15.67 7.67 -6.16
C ILE A 94 -14.87 6.65 -5.34
N LEU A 95 -14.29 7.08 -4.23
CA LEU A 95 -13.46 6.21 -3.38
C LEU A 95 -14.25 5.03 -2.82
N GLN A 96 -15.47 5.26 -2.34
CA GLN A 96 -16.34 4.19 -1.86
C GLN A 96 -16.76 3.24 -2.99
N LYS A 97 -17.05 3.76 -4.18
CA LYS A 97 -17.43 2.95 -5.33
C LYS A 97 -16.28 2.06 -5.79
N VAL A 98 -15.06 2.59 -5.88
CA VAL A 98 -13.88 1.81 -6.24
C VAL A 98 -13.61 0.73 -5.19
N LEU A 99 -13.72 1.08 -3.91
CA LEU A 99 -13.56 0.12 -2.81
C LEU A 99 -14.58 -1.03 -2.91
N GLN A 100 -15.84 -0.72 -3.17
CA GLN A 100 -16.89 -1.73 -3.37
C GLN A 100 -16.60 -2.64 -4.57
N LEU A 101 -16.10 -2.08 -5.68
CA LEU A 101 -15.72 -2.88 -6.85
C LEU A 101 -14.58 -3.83 -6.55
N LEU A 102 -13.57 -3.39 -5.80
CA LEU A 102 -12.47 -4.23 -5.36
C LEU A 102 -12.96 -5.37 -4.46
N ILE A 103 -13.82 -5.07 -3.49
CA ILE A 103 -14.40 -6.08 -2.60
C ILE A 103 -15.26 -7.07 -3.39
N GLY A 104 -16.07 -6.60 -4.32
CA GLY A 104 -16.87 -7.44 -5.20
C GLY A 104 -16.05 -8.35 -6.11
N ASN A 105 -14.79 -8.02 -6.37
CA ASN A 105 -13.86 -8.81 -7.18
C ASN A 105 -12.88 -9.66 -6.36
N GLY A 106 -13.06 -9.74 -5.05
CA GLY A 106 -12.34 -10.69 -4.20
C GLY A 106 -11.40 -10.08 -3.17
N CYS A 107 -11.33 -8.75 -3.05
CA CYS A 107 -10.63 -8.11 -1.95
C CYS A 107 -11.44 -8.18 -0.66
N ARG A 108 -10.73 -8.21 0.46
CA ARG A 108 -11.27 -7.95 1.80
C ARG A 108 -10.85 -6.55 2.25
N LEU A 109 -11.71 -5.87 2.98
CA LEU A 109 -11.34 -4.60 3.60
C LEU A 109 -10.21 -4.83 4.63
N ALA A 110 -9.15 -4.04 4.53
CA ALA A 110 -8.03 -4.13 5.47
C ALA A 110 -8.45 -3.68 6.88
N ALA A 111 -7.96 -4.38 7.88
CA ALA A 111 -8.06 -3.94 9.27
C ALA A 111 -7.08 -2.77 9.54
N PRO A 112 -7.34 -1.93 10.54
CA PRO A 112 -6.41 -0.88 10.94
C PRO A 112 -5.00 -1.42 11.19
N GLY A 113 -3.99 -0.82 10.56
CA GLY A 113 -2.59 -1.23 10.68
C GLY A 113 -2.19 -2.51 9.95
N GLU A 114 -3.09 -3.13 9.21
CA GLU A 114 -2.83 -4.44 8.58
C GLU A 114 -1.72 -4.39 7.53
N TYR A 115 -1.56 -3.32 6.78
CA TYR A 115 -0.44 -3.21 5.82
C TYR A 115 0.92 -3.25 6.52
N THR A 116 1.06 -2.51 7.61
CA THR A 116 2.29 -2.53 8.43
C THR A 116 2.49 -3.88 9.11
N GLN A 117 1.42 -4.51 9.59
CA GLN A 117 1.47 -5.86 10.13
C GLN A 117 1.97 -6.88 9.10
N ARG A 118 1.48 -6.80 7.86
CA ARG A 118 1.94 -7.67 6.77
C ARG A 118 3.39 -7.42 6.41
N ALA A 119 3.83 -6.16 6.41
CA ALA A 119 5.24 -5.81 6.20
C ALA A 119 6.15 -6.43 7.28
N PHE A 120 5.74 -6.38 8.54
CA PHE A 120 6.43 -7.02 9.65
C PHE A 120 6.46 -8.54 9.51
N LEU A 121 5.32 -9.17 9.28
CA LEU A 121 5.23 -10.63 9.12
C LEU A 121 5.98 -11.14 7.88
N GLY A 122 6.05 -10.33 6.84
CA GLY A 122 6.81 -10.61 5.61
C GLY A 122 8.31 -10.34 5.70
N GLY A 123 8.82 -9.92 6.85
CA GLY A 123 10.24 -9.65 7.07
C GLY A 123 10.75 -8.34 6.44
N LYS A 124 9.85 -7.43 6.02
CA LYS A 124 10.22 -6.13 5.44
C LYS A 124 10.71 -5.14 6.49
N MET A 125 10.27 -5.30 7.71
CA MET A 125 10.66 -4.47 8.86
C MET A 125 10.58 -5.28 10.14
N ASP A 126 11.33 -4.87 11.15
CA ASP A 126 11.21 -5.42 12.50
C ASP A 126 10.11 -4.70 13.31
N LEU A 127 9.84 -5.17 14.52
CA LEU A 127 8.79 -4.62 15.36
C LEU A 127 9.05 -3.15 15.72
N SER A 128 10.29 -2.79 16.02
CA SER A 128 10.66 -1.40 16.32
C SER A 128 10.40 -0.47 15.14
N GLN A 129 10.72 -0.90 13.94
CA GLN A 129 10.44 -0.16 12.71
C GLN A 129 8.94 -0.03 12.45
N ALA A 130 8.17 -1.10 12.68
CA ALA A 130 6.72 -1.09 12.53
C ALA A 130 6.05 -0.09 13.50
N GLU A 131 6.49 -0.05 14.74
CA GLU A 131 6.02 0.93 15.73
C GLU A 131 6.39 2.36 15.33
N ALA A 132 7.58 2.57 14.78
CA ALA A 132 8.06 3.88 14.36
C ALA A 132 7.26 4.49 13.20
N VAL A 133 6.58 3.69 12.37
CA VAL A 133 5.73 4.19 11.29
C VAL A 133 4.61 5.08 11.83
N ALA A 134 3.92 4.63 12.87
CA ALA A 134 2.85 5.41 13.51
C ALA A 134 3.40 6.70 14.14
N ASP A 135 4.54 6.63 14.79
CA ASP A 135 5.20 7.78 15.41
C ASP A 135 5.65 8.81 14.36
N LEU A 136 6.16 8.33 13.22
CA LEU A 136 6.55 9.19 12.10
C LEU A 136 5.33 9.95 11.54
N ILE A 137 4.22 9.27 11.33
CA ILE A 137 2.97 9.88 10.83
C ILE A 137 2.43 10.90 11.81
N ALA A 138 2.50 10.61 13.12
CA ALA A 138 2.03 11.50 14.19
C ALA A 138 3.00 12.64 14.53
N SER A 139 4.21 12.66 13.95
CA SER A 139 5.23 13.65 14.30
C SER A 139 4.84 15.06 13.90
N THR A 140 4.93 16.01 14.83
CA THR A 140 4.59 17.42 14.63
C THR A 140 5.76 18.37 14.90
N SER A 141 6.92 17.84 15.30
CA SER A 141 8.14 18.61 15.54
C SER A 141 9.35 17.96 14.86
N ALA A 142 10.38 18.75 14.61
CA ALA A 142 11.63 18.26 14.05
C ALA A 142 12.31 17.21 14.94
N ALA A 143 12.19 17.35 16.26
CA ALA A 143 12.79 16.42 17.22
C ALA A 143 12.09 15.06 17.21
N THR A 144 10.75 15.03 17.29
CA THR A 144 9.97 13.78 17.20
C THR A 144 10.12 13.12 15.84
N HIS A 145 10.19 13.89 14.77
CA HIS A 145 10.45 13.39 13.41
C HIS A 145 11.81 12.71 13.33
N ARG A 146 12.88 13.33 13.83
CA ARG A 146 14.22 12.72 13.79
C ARG A 146 14.29 11.41 14.55
N LEU A 147 13.66 11.35 15.73
CA LEU A 147 13.61 10.13 16.54
C LEU A 147 12.87 9.01 15.81
N ALA A 148 11.68 9.28 15.30
CA ALA A 148 10.86 8.32 14.57
C ALA A 148 11.56 7.84 13.29
N MET A 149 12.20 8.75 12.55
CA MET A 149 12.92 8.42 11.32
C MET A 149 14.14 7.55 11.61
N SER A 150 14.91 7.84 12.66
CA SER A 150 16.02 7.02 13.10
C SER A 150 15.57 5.60 13.47
N GLN A 151 14.48 5.47 14.19
CA GLN A 151 13.90 4.21 14.62
C GLN A 151 13.39 3.40 13.41
N MET A 152 12.68 4.05 12.48
CA MET A 152 12.18 3.43 11.24
C MET A 152 13.34 2.92 10.36
N ARG A 153 14.47 3.61 10.34
CA ARG A 153 15.68 3.18 9.63
C ARG A 153 16.51 2.14 10.37
N GLY A 154 16.01 1.59 11.45
CA GLY A 154 16.62 0.50 12.20
C GLY A 154 17.69 0.94 13.20
N GLY A 155 17.70 2.19 13.63
CA GLY A 155 18.67 2.71 14.61
C GLY A 155 18.64 1.95 15.92
N PHE A 156 17.47 1.78 16.51
CA PHE A 156 17.29 1.01 17.76
C PHE A 156 17.73 -0.45 17.61
N SER A 157 17.34 -1.11 16.55
CA SER A 157 17.69 -2.51 16.29
C SER A 157 19.19 -2.70 16.12
N LYS A 158 19.89 -1.75 15.50
CA LYS A 158 21.35 -1.77 15.36
C LYS A 158 22.06 -1.61 16.71
N GLU A 159 21.60 -0.68 17.54
CA GLU A 159 22.16 -0.47 18.87
C GLU A 159 21.96 -1.70 19.76
N LEU A 160 20.75 -2.29 19.74
CA LEU A 160 20.46 -3.52 20.48
C LEU A 160 21.33 -4.69 20.03
N ALA A 161 21.50 -4.88 18.72
CA ALA A 161 22.37 -5.92 18.19
C ALA A 161 23.84 -5.71 18.61
N SER A 162 24.31 -4.47 18.64
CA SER A 162 25.65 -4.13 19.13
C SER A 162 25.82 -4.47 20.62
N LEU A 163 24.85 -4.12 21.46
CA LEU A 163 24.86 -4.47 22.87
C LEU A 163 24.87 -5.97 23.11
N LEU A 164 24.03 -6.71 22.38
CA LEU A 164 23.96 -8.17 22.46
C LEU A 164 25.27 -8.82 22.03
N SER A 165 25.94 -8.28 21.02
CA SER A 165 27.27 -8.79 20.61
C SER A 165 28.33 -8.62 21.69
N LEU A 166 28.26 -7.57 22.49
CA LEU A 166 29.16 -7.35 23.63
C LEU A 166 28.90 -8.33 24.78
N ILE A 167 27.69 -8.80 24.95
CA ILE A 167 27.33 -9.78 26.00
C ILE A 167 27.82 -11.17 25.64
N HIS A 168 27.93 -11.51 24.37
CA HIS A 168 28.34 -12.82 23.88
C HIS A 168 29.87 -12.98 23.70
N ILE A 169 30.62 -11.99 24.02
CA ILE A 169 32.07 -12.04 24.09
C ILE A 169 32.51 -12.54 25.47
#